data_e2e31f4429a502a4690ef6173dbd36ae
#
_entry.id   e2e31f4429a502a4690ef6173dbd36ae
#
_cell.length_a   1.000
_cell.length_b   1.000
_cell.length_c   1.000
_cell.angle_alpha   90.00
_cell.angle_beta   90.00
_cell.angle_gamma   90.00
#
_symmetry.space_group_name_H-M   'P 1'
#
loop_
_entity.id
_entity.type
_entity.pdbx_description
1 polymer ?
#
loop_
_entity_poly.entity_id
_entity_poly.type
_entity_poly.pdbx_seq_one_letter_code
_entity_poly.pdbx_strand_id
1 'polypeptide(L)'
;NLAALCYLTNTFDDSFWTSSLYTSWLGSIRDLNPPADRSTLPRFMRTAAWWQKTINTQLTTWAELRHDNILVGKQSHTVMAISCFYPKGFVEPVPALYRRLASAAAQFSEVVRSLEGQHRPDTITSVLRAIQKSLANSFYVNSLLAEISEKELRGIALTSEESTLIDTWIINKEPIRGGCATHYNGRYSGLLYGVSTEMV
;
A
#
# COMPACT_ATOMS: atom_id res chain seq x y z
N ASN A 1 -14.83 -26.03 10.32
CA ASN A 1 -15.98 -25.65 9.55
C ASN A 1 -15.83 -24.20 9.08
N LEU A 2 -15.61 -24.01 7.75
CA LEU A 2 -15.27 -22.70 7.17
C LEU A 2 -16.37 -21.65 7.41
N ALA A 3 -17.63 -22.03 7.31
CA ALA A 3 -18.76 -21.10 7.52
C ALA A 3 -18.79 -20.56 8.96
N ALA A 4 -18.46 -21.39 9.95
CA ALA A 4 -18.40 -20.96 11.36
C ALA A 4 -17.22 -19.98 11.57
N LEU A 5 -16.08 -20.20 10.92
CA LEU A 5 -14.95 -19.28 10.97
C LEU A 5 -15.28 -17.94 10.30
N CYS A 6 -15.93 -17.96 9.13
CA CYS A 6 -16.39 -16.75 8.46
C CYS A 6 -17.39 -15.97 9.35
N TYR A 7 -18.33 -16.67 9.98
CA TYR A 7 -19.25 -16.03 10.91
C TYR A 7 -18.50 -15.37 12.08
N LEU A 8 -17.61 -16.11 12.73
CA LEU A 8 -16.82 -15.61 13.86
C LEU A 8 -16.00 -14.38 13.48
N THR A 9 -15.28 -14.42 12.35
CA THR A 9 -14.47 -13.28 11.92
C THR A 9 -15.29 -12.05 11.56
N ASN A 10 -16.55 -12.22 11.17
CA ASN A 10 -17.47 -11.11 10.88
C ASN A 10 -18.08 -10.48 12.15
N THR A 11 -17.96 -11.14 13.32
CA THR A 11 -18.41 -10.58 14.60
C THR A 11 -17.37 -9.69 15.27
N PHE A 12 -16.11 -9.72 14.78
CA PHE A 12 -15.06 -8.85 15.32
C PHE A 12 -15.30 -7.40 14.88
N ASP A 13 -15.23 -6.50 15.83
CA ASP A 13 -15.39 -5.06 15.63
C ASP A 13 -14.10 -4.38 15.17
N ASP A 14 -14.18 -3.09 14.88
CA ASP A 14 -13.02 -2.32 14.43
C ASP A 14 -11.90 -2.24 15.48
N SER A 15 -12.22 -2.35 16.78
CA SER A 15 -11.22 -2.33 17.83
C SER A 15 -10.31 -3.55 17.75
N PHE A 16 -10.85 -4.71 17.39
CA PHE A 16 -10.06 -5.91 17.12
C PHE A 16 -9.14 -5.71 15.91
N TRP A 17 -9.69 -5.20 14.79
CA TRP A 17 -8.94 -5.05 13.54
C TRP A 17 -7.89 -3.93 13.58
N THR A 18 -7.88 -3.09 14.60
CA THR A 18 -6.90 -2.01 14.82
C THR A 18 -6.00 -2.25 16.04
N SER A 19 -6.17 -3.37 16.75
CA SER A 19 -5.45 -3.66 17.99
C SER A 19 -3.94 -3.89 17.82
N SER A 20 -3.51 -4.30 16.64
CA SER A 20 -2.09 -4.52 16.31
C SER A 20 -1.82 -4.27 14.83
N LEU A 21 -0.54 -4.14 14.45
CA LEU A 21 -0.13 -4.05 13.04
C LEU A 21 -0.57 -5.30 12.26
N TYR A 22 -0.46 -6.46 12.87
CA TYR A 22 -0.87 -7.73 12.27
C TYR A 22 -2.38 -7.78 11.98
N THR A 23 -3.21 -7.42 12.94
CA THR A 23 -4.67 -7.38 12.76
C THR A 23 -5.10 -6.30 11.78
N SER A 24 -4.43 -5.14 11.78
CA SER A 24 -4.64 -4.08 10.78
C SER A 24 -4.31 -4.55 9.36
N TRP A 25 -3.23 -5.31 9.21
CA TRP A 25 -2.86 -5.93 7.93
C TRP A 25 -3.91 -6.92 7.45
N LEU A 26 -4.35 -7.84 8.31
CA LEU A 26 -5.43 -8.77 7.98
C LEU A 26 -6.75 -8.05 7.66
N GLY A 27 -7.07 -6.98 8.37
CA GLY A 27 -8.21 -6.12 8.09
C GLY A 27 -8.12 -5.50 6.69
N SER A 28 -6.94 -5.03 6.29
CA SER A 28 -6.68 -4.48 4.95
C SER A 28 -6.92 -5.52 3.84
N ILE A 29 -6.53 -6.78 4.07
CA ILE A 29 -6.82 -7.88 3.12
C ILE A 29 -8.35 -8.11 3.01
N ARG A 30 -9.09 -8.00 4.11
CA ARG A 30 -10.55 -8.10 4.11
C ARG A 30 -11.23 -6.97 3.33
N ASP A 31 -10.69 -5.76 3.39
CA ASP A 31 -11.21 -4.59 2.68
C ASP A 31 -11.16 -4.74 1.14
N LEU A 32 -10.37 -5.70 0.64
CA LEU A 32 -10.35 -6.08 -0.78
C LEU A 32 -11.54 -6.95 -1.20
N ASN A 33 -12.38 -7.41 -0.25
CA ASN A 33 -13.56 -8.19 -0.60
C ASN A 33 -14.55 -7.37 -1.44
N PRO A 34 -15.24 -8.03 -2.39
CA PRO A 34 -16.23 -7.34 -3.20
C PRO A 34 -17.37 -6.81 -2.32
N PRO A 35 -17.87 -5.59 -2.60
CA PRO A 35 -19.11 -5.13 -1.98
C PRO A 35 -20.29 -6.00 -2.40
N ALA A 36 -21.31 -6.05 -1.56
CA ALA A 36 -22.54 -6.78 -1.84
C ALA A 36 -23.22 -6.29 -3.13
N ASP A 37 -23.27 -4.97 -3.31
CA ASP A 37 -23.73 -4.36 -4.55
C ASP A 37 -22.53 -3.99 -5.44
N ARG A 38 -22.40 -4.70 -6.55
CA ARG A 38 -21.36 -4.49 -7.57
C ARG A 38 -21.78 -3.52 -8.67
N SER A 39 -23.03 -3.04 -8.66
CA SER A 39 -23.55 -2.15 -9.71
C SER A 39 -22.86 -0.81 -9.76
N THR A 40 -22.36 -0.34 -8.61
CA THR A 40 -21.65 0.93 -8.44
C THR A 40 -20.17 0.86 -8.84
N LEU A 41 -19.64 -0.36 -9.04
CA LEU A 41 -18.22 -0.52 -9.40
C LEU A 41 -17.98 -0.20 -10.88
N PRO A 42 -16.76 0.23 -11.25
CA PRO A 42 -16.34 0.32 -12.65
C PRO A 42 -16.58 -0.97 -13.42
N ARG A 43 -16.88 -0.86 -14.70
CA ARG A 43 -17.29 -2.02 -15.52
C ARG A 43 -16.27 -3.17 -15.50
N PHE A 44 -14.97 -2.87 -15.54
CA PHE A 44 -13.91 -3.88 -15.51
C PHE A 44 -13.85 -4.64 -14.17
N MET A 45 -14.21 -4.00 -13.06
CA MET A 45 -14.24 -4.63 -11.75
C MET A 45 -15.44 -5.56 -11.53
N ARG A 46 -16.40 -5.58 -12.45
CA ARG A 46 -17.55 -6.49 -12.39
C ARG A 46 -17.27 -7.84 -13.04
N THR A 47 -16.09 -8.03 -13.63
CA THR A 47 -15.71 -9.23 -14.36
C THR A 47 -15.15 -10.32 -13.44
N ALA A 48 -15.31 -11.59 -13.84
CA ALA A 48 -14.71 -12.73 -13.14
C ALA A 48 -13.18 -12.64 -13.10
N ALA A 49 -12.55 -12.16 -14.18
CA ALA A 49 -11.11 -11.96 -14.25
C ALA A 49 -10.60 -10.99 -13.19
N TRP A 50 -11.33 -9.90 -12.93
CA TRP A 50 -10.99 -8.96 -11.86
C TRP A 50 -11.03 -9.63 -10.47
N TRP A 51 -12.07 -10.39 -10.20
CA TRP A 51 -12.20 -11.07 -8.90
C TRP A 51 -11.16 -12.17 -8.71
N GLN A 52 -10.78 -12.85 -9.77
CA GLN A 52 -9.66 -13.79 -9.73
C GLN A 52 -8.35 -13.07 -9.40
N LYS A 53 -8.09 -11.91 -10.03
CA LYS A 53 -6.95 -11.04 -9.70
C LYS A 53 -7.00 -10.62 -8.22
N THR A 54 -8.16 -10.21 -7.71
CA THR A 54 -8.33 -9.77 -6.32
C THR A 54 -8.03 -10.91 -5.34
N ILE A 55 -8.54 -12.11 -5.58
CA ILE A 55 -8.23 -13.29 -4.75
C ILE A 55 -6.73 -13.59 -4.77
N ASN A 56 -6.08 -13.53 -5.94
CA ASN A 56 -4.64 -13.73 -6.03
C ASN A 56 -3.88 -12.64 -5.23
N THR A 57 -4.31 -11.39 -5.29
CA THR A 57 -3.74 -10.31 -4.48
C THR A 57 -3.87 -10.59 -2.99
N GLN A 58 -5.06 -10.99 -2.51
CA GLN A 58 -5.29 -11.33 -1.11
C GLN A 58 -4.40 -12.49 -0.64
N LEU A 59 -4.31 -13.55 -1.44
CA LEU A 59 -3.47 -14.72 -1.13
C LEU A 59 -1.98 -14.37 -1.13
N THR A 60 -1.51 -13.58 -2.09
CA THR A 60 -0.12 -13.14 -2.17
C THR A 60 0.23 -12.24 -0.99
N THR A 61 -0.62 -11.28 -0.65
CA THR A 61 -0.43 -10.38 0.48
C THR A 61 -0.37 -11.14 1.81
N TRP A 62 -1.24 -12.15 1.97
CA TRP A 62 -1.19 -13.02 3.14
C TRP A 62 0.08 -13.90 3.16
N ALA A 63 0.48 -14.43 2.02
CA ALA A 63 1.70 -15.23 1.90
C ALA A 63 2.96 -14.40 2.20
N GLU A 64 3.02 -13.15 1.75
CA GLU A 64 4.12 -12.22 2.00
C GLU A 64 4.28 -11.94 3.49
N LEU A 65 3.18 -11.70 4.21
CA LEU A 65 3.23 -11.56 5.67
C LEU A 65 3.87 -12.78 6.36
N ARG A 66 3.65 -13.98 5.83
CA ARG A 66 4.30 -15.21 6.32
C ARG A 66 5.73 -15.35 5.85
N HIS A 67 6.03 -14.81 4.68
CA HIS A 67 7.34 -14.89 4.04
C HIS A 67 8.39 -14.00 4.72
N ASP A 68 8.01 -12.85 5.26
CA ASP A 68 8.91 -11.99 6.04
C ASP A 68 9.56 -12.71 7.24
N ASN A 69 9.06 -13.90 7.55
CA ASN A 69 9.65 -14.80 8.54
C ASN A 69 10.55 -15.90 7.92
N ILE A 70 10.79 -15.91 6.60
CA ILE A 70 11.55 -16.94 5.87
C ILE A 70 12.53 -16.24 4.91
N LEU A 71 13.78 -16.69 4.87
CA LEU A 71 14.82 -16.19 3.96
C LEU A 71 14.43 -16.36 2.49
N VAL A 72 14.51 -15.29 1.73
CA VAL A 72 14.10 -15.22 0.33
C VAL A 72 15.22 -15.58 -0.62
N GLY A 73 14.90 -16.37 -1.64
CA GLY A 73 15.77 -16.57 -2.78
C GLY A 73 15.79 -15.37 -3.74
N LYS A 74 16.97 -15.05 -4.25
CA LYS A 74 17.17 -13.95 -5.21
C LYS A 74 16.40 -14.23 -6.51
N GLN A 75 15.58 -13.28 -6.96
CA GLN A 75 14.95 -13.34 -8.27
C GLN A 75 15.93 -12.89 -9.37
N SER A 76 15.91 -13.60 -10.50
CA SER A 76 16.68 -13.21 -11.68
C SER A 76 15.86 -12.25 -12.56
N HIS A 77 16.47 -11.13 -12.95
CA HIS A 77 15.88 -10.18 -13.87
C HIS A 77 16.48 -10.33 -15.27
N THR A 78 15.62 -10.43 -16.28
CA THR A 78 16.03 -10.38 -17.68
C THR A 78 15.75 -8.98 -18.20
N VAL A 79 16.78 -8.29 -18.65
CA VAL A 79 16.65 -6.93 -19.22
C VAL A 79 16.58 -7.05 -20.73
N MET A 80 15.46 -6.63 -21.33
CA MET A 80 15.36 -6.35 -22.76
C MET A 80 15.17 -4.85 -22.98
N ALA A 81 16.02 -4.25 -23.78
CA ALA A 81 15.95 -2.84 -24.14
C ALA A 81 14.81 -2.62 -25.14
N ILE A 82 13.67 -2.16 -24.65
CA ILE A 82 12.53 -1.70 -25.45
C ILE A 82 12.16 -0.30 -24.97
N SER A 83 11.65 0.55 -25.87
CA SER A 83 11.20 1.90 -25.52
C SER A 83 10.22 1.89 -24.35
N CYS A 84 10.55 2.64 -23.28
CA CYS A 84 9.73 2.69 -22.09
C CYS A 84 8.57 3.64 -22.28
N PHE A 85 7.39 3.10 -22.59
CA PHE A 85 6.13 3.81 -22.54
C PHE A 85 5.39 3.34 -21.31
N TYR A 86 5.16 4.26 -20.38
CA TYR A 86 4.34 3.99 -19.19
C TYR A 86 2.94 4.53 -19.45
N PRO A 87 1.91 3.67 -19.48
CA PRO A 87 0.53 4.13 -19.58
C PRO A 87 0.18 4.98 -18.36
N LYS A 88 -0.84 5.82 -18.49
CA LYS A 88 -1.40 6.53 -17.33
C LYS A 88 -1.88 5.49 -16.31
N GLY A 89 -1.41 5.64 -15.09
CA GLY A 89 -1.84 4.79 -13.98
C GLY A 89 -3.26 5.12 -13.52
N PHE A 90 -3.81 4.25 -12.72
CA PHE A 90 -5.02 4.52 -11.93
C PHE A 90 -4.83 3.91 -10.54
N VAL A 91 -5.56 4.41 -9.56
CA VAL A 91 -5.59 3.83 -8.21
C VAL A 91 -6.71 2.79 -8.17
N GLU A 92 -6.43 1.61 -7.63
CA GLU A 92 -7.47 0.61 -7.46
C GLU A 92 -8.56 1.17 -6.53
N PRO A 93 -9.84 1.25 -6.96
CA PRO A 93 -10.86 1.99 -6.22
C PRO A 93 -11.40 1.18 -5.03
N VAL A 94 -10.56 1.03 -4.02
CA VAL A 94 -10.85 0.38 -2.73
C VAL A 94 -10.53 1.35 -1.59
N PRO A 95 -11.34 2.42 -1.40
CA PRO A 95 -11.03 3.48 -0.42
C PRO A 95 -10.95 2.97 1.03
N ALA A 96 -11.68 1.92 1.37
CA ALA A 96 -11.65 1.31 2.70
C ALA A 96 -10.25 0.78 3.06
N LEU A 97 -9.56 0.14 2.11
CA LEU A 97 -8.18 -0.34 2.27
C LEU A 97 -7.25 0.82 2.64
N TYR A 98 -7.26 1.88 1.85
CA TYR A 98 -6.36 3.01 2.06
C TYR A 98 -6.64 3.76 3.36
N ARG A 99 -7.92 3.94 3.74
CA ARG A 99 -8.29 4.53 5.03
C ARG A 99 -7.79 3.68 6.20
N ARG A 100 -7.88 2.36 6.11
CA ARG A 100 -7.37 1.46 7.15
C ARG A 100 -5.87 1.56 7.29
N LEU A 101 -5.13 1.59 6.17
CA LEU A 101 -3.68 1.76 6.18
C LEU A 101 -3.27 3.14 6.75
N ALA A 102 -3.98 4.21 6.39
CA ALA A 102 -3.76 5.53 6.97
C ALA A 102 -4.02 5.53 8.49
N SER A 103 -5.13 4.96 8.93
CA SER A 103 -5.47 4.85 10.35
C SER A 103 -4.43 4.06 11.14
N ALA A 104 -3.97 2.93 10.59
CA ALA A 104 -2.90 2.15 11.20
C ALA A 104 -1.61 2.98 11.33
N ALA A 105 -1.19 3.67 10.28
CA ALA A 105 0.00 4.52 10.31
C ALA A 105 -0.11 5.62 11.37
N ALA A 106 -1.29 6.25 11.53
CA ALA A 106 -1.53 7.24 12.57
C ALA A 106 -1.41 6.66 13.98
N GLN A 107 -2.04 5.51 14.23
CA GLN A 107 -2.01 4.85 15.54
C GLN A 107 -0.58 4.44 15.93
N PHE A 108 0.18 3.84 15.01
CA PHE A 108 1.57 3.47 15.26
C PHE A 108 2.48 4.68 15.42
N SER A 109 2.18 5.79 14.75
CA SER A 109 2.88 7.06 14.95
C SER A 109 2.77 7.55 16.41
N GLU A 110 1.60 7.41 17.03
CA GLU A 110 1.43 7.76 18.45
C GLU A 110 2.24 6.84 19.37
N VAL A 111 2.27 5.53 19.08
CA VAL A 111 3.10 4.58 19.84
C VAL A 111 4.59 4.96 19.75
N VAL A 112 5.10 5.22 18.54
CA VAL A 112 6.50 5.62 18.35
C VAL A 112 6.80 6.93 19.08
N ARG A 113 5.90 7.92 19.01
CA ARG A 113 6.05 9.20 19.72
C ARG A 113 6.13 9.01 21.23
N SER A 114 5.34 8.11 21.80
CA SER A 114 5.41 7.80 23.23
C SER A 114 6.76 7.20 23.66
N LEU A 115 7.43 6.53 22.72
CA LEU A 115 8.76 5.97 22.97
C LEU A 115 9.89 7.02 22.85
N GLU A 116 9.72 8.07 22.04
CA GLU A 116 10.74 9.13 21.87
C GLU A 116 10.98 9.96 23.15
N GLY A 117 9.95 10.10 24.00
CA GLY A 117 10.05 10.86 25.26
C GLY A 117 10.91 10.22 26.35
N GLN A 118 11.43 9.00 26.14
CA GLN A 118 12.28 8.29 27.10
C GLN A 118 13.76 8.55 26.81
N HIS A 119 14.58 8.68 27.88
CA HIS A 119 16.03 8.82 27.71
C HIS A 119 16.62 7.55 27.09
N ARG A 120 17.12 7.65 25.85
CA ARG A 120 17.64 6.53 25.07
C ARG A 120 18.93 6.91 24.35
N PRO A 121 19.77 5.90 23.96
CA PRO A 121 20.93 6.14 23.11
C PRO A 121 20.56 6.83 21.79
N ASP A 122 21.44 7.67 21.28
CA ASP A 122 21.23 8.45 20.04
C ASP A 122 20.88 7.57 18.82
N THR A 123 21.48 6.38 18.76
CA THR A 123 21.19 5.40 17.70
C THR A 123 19.71 4.98 17.70
N ILE A 124 19.13 4.70 18.87
CA ILE A 124 17.71 4.32 18.97
C ILE A 124 16.83 5.53 18.63
N THR A 125 17.19 6.71 19.10
CA THR A 125 16.46 7.95 18.80
C THR A 125 16.43 8.24 17.29
N SER A 126 17.54 8.02 16.59
CA SER A 126 17.61 8.21 15.14
C SER A 126 16.71 7.22 14.39
N VAL A 127 16.67 5.96 14.83
CA VAL A 127 15.78 4.93 14.27
C VAL A 127 14.31 5.30 14.50
N LEU A 128 13.94 5.70 15.72
CA LEU A 128 12.55 6.11 16.02
C LEU A 128 12.11 7.30 15.14
N ARG A 129 12.97 8.30 14.95
CA ARG A 129 12.67 9.43 14.05
C ARG A 129 12.47 8.99 12.59
N ALA A 130 13.29 8.04 12.11
CA ALA A 130 13.14 7.51 10.75
C ALA A 130 11.81 6.75 10.60
N ILE A 131 11.44 5.93 11.59
CA ILE A 131 10.14 5.25 11.62
C ILE A 131 9.00 6.28 11.64
N GLN A 132 9.10 7.30 12.49
CA GLN A 132 8.08 8.36 12.57
C GLN A 132 7.90 9.08 11.24
N LYS A 133 8.99 9.40 10.54
CA LYS A 133 8.93 9.99 9.20
C LYS A 133 8.24 9.08 8.19
N SER A 134 8.56 7.78 8.21
CA SER A 134 7.94 6.79 7.32
C SER A 134 6.44 6.64 7.59
N LEU A 135 6.03 6.58 8.86
CA LEU A 135 4.62 6.51 9.25
C LEU A 135 3.84 7.77 8.84
N ALA A 136 4.42 8.96 9.03
CA ALA A 136 3.80 10.21 8.58
C ALA A 136 3.61 10.24 7.05
N ASN A 137 4.60 9.79 6.29
CA ASN A 137 4.50 9.68 4.84
C ASN A 137 3.46 8.62 4.43
N SER A 138 3.42 7.48 5.11
CA SER A 138 2.43 6.43 4.87
C SER A 138 1.00 6.93 5.13
N PHE A 139 0.78 7.65 6.22
CA PHE A 139 -0.49 8.29 6.52
C PHE A 139 -0.93 9.24 5.39
N TYR A 140 -0.05 10.17 5.01
CA TYR A 140 -0.34 11.16 3.98
C TYR A 140 -0.69 10.52 2.64
N VAL A 141 0.14 9.58 2.20
CA VAL A 141 -0.05 8.92 0.91
C VAL A 141 -1.33 8.08 0.89
N ASN A 142 -1.58 7.28 1.91
CA ASN A 142 -2.78 6.45 1.95
C ASN A 142 -4.07 7.29 2.08
N SER A 143 -4.02 8.44 2.76
CA SER A 143 -5.14 9.38 2.79
C SER A 143 -5.45 9.91 1.38
N LEU A 144 -4.43 10.29 0.63
CA LEU A 144 -4.58 10.78 -0.75
C LEU A 144 -5.07 9.68 -1.70
N LEU A 145 -4.55 8.45 -1.56
CA LEU A 145 -5.04 7.30 -2.34
C LEU A 145 -6.50 6.97 -2.03
N ALA A 146 -6.96 7.14 -0.79
CA ALA A 146 -8.36 6.99 -0.43
C ALA A 146 -9.24 8.03 -1.16
N GLU A 147 -8.83 9.29 -1.18
CA GLU A 147 -9.55 10.36 -1.89
C GLU A 147 -9.61 10.14 -3.40
N ILE A 148 -8.47 9.77 -4.00
CA ILE A 148 -8.39 9.45 -5.43
C ILE A 148 -9.33 8.29 -5.77
N SER A 149 -9.27 7.20 -5.01
CA SER A 149 -10.11 6.03 -5.25
C SER A 149 -11.60 6.32 -5.11
N GLU A 150 -12.01 7.22 -4.22
CA GLU A 150 -13.39 7.69 -4.14
C GLU A 150 -13.82 8.51 -5.36
N LYS A 151 -12.95 9.39 -5.84
CA LYS A 151 -13.21 10.18 -7.07
C LYS A 151 -13.37 9.27 -8.27
N GLU A 152 -12.50 8.25 -8.40
CA GLU A 152 -12.58 7.25 -9.48
C GLU A 152 -13.89 6.46 -9.44
N LEU A 153 -14.36 6.04 -8.24
CA LEU A 153 -15.65 5.38 -8.07
C LEU A 153 -16.83 6.26 -8.47
N ARG A 154 -16.73 7.57 -8.23
CA ARG A 154 -17.79 8.54 -8.56
C ARG A 154 -17.68 9.11 -9.97
N GLY A 155 -16.64 8.77 -10.72
CA GLY A 155 -16.36 9.34 -12.04
C GLY A 155 -15.98 10.82 -11.99
N ILE A 156 -15.44 11.30 -10.87
CA ILE A 156 -14.98 12.68 -10.69
C ILE A 156 -13.55 12.81 -11.23
N ALA A 157 -13.28 13.84 -12.00
CA ALA A 157 -11.95 14.10 -12.53
C ALA A 157 -10.94 14.36 -11.42
N LEU A 158 -9.73 13.79 -11.59
CA LEU A 158 -8.62 14.02 -10.69
C LEU A 158 -8.03 15.42 -10.88
N THR A 159 -7.47 15.97 -9.82
CA THR A 159 -6.70 17.21 -9.89
C THR A 159 -5.36 16.99 -10.59
N SER A 160 -4.68 18.06 -10.98
CA SER A 160 -3.33 17.96 -11.56
C SER A 160 -2.33 17.34 -10.58
N GLU A 161 -2.46 17.62 -9.28
CA GLU A 161 -1.59 17.06 -8.24
C GLU A 161 -1.81 15.54 -8.06
N GLU A 162 -3.08 15.11 -8.03
CA GLU A 162 -3.45 13.69 -7.94
C GLU A 162 -2.98 12.92 -9.18
N SER A 163 -3.16 13.47 -10.36
CA SER A 163 -2.65 12.86 -11.60
C SER A 163 -1.13 12.76 -11.59
N THR A 164 -0.44 13.81 -11.14
CA THR A 164 1.02 13.79 -11.01
C THR A 164 1.49 12.76 -9.99
N LEU A 165 0.77 12.58 -8.88
CA LEU A 165 1.08 11.54 -7.91
C LEU A 165 1.07 10.15 -8.56
N ILE A 166 0.01 9.83 -9.30
CA ILE A 166 -0.12 8.53 -9.96
C ILE A 166 0.97 8.35 -11.01
N ASP A 167 1.22 9.36 -11.82
CA ASP A 167 2.22 9.33 -12.89
C ASP A 167 3.66 9.19 -12.37
N THR A 168 3.93 9.69 -11.17
CA THR A 168 5.28 9.67 -10.55
C THR A 168 5.40 8.65 -9.40
N TRP A 169 4.45 7.73 -9.29
CA TRP A 169 4.37 6.79 -8.18
C TRP A 169 5.61 5.87 -8.07
N ILE A 170 5.99 5.26 -9.18
CA ILE A 170 7.13 4.31 -9.24
C ILE A 170 8.38 5.02 -9.73
N ILE A 171 8.26 5.82 -10.78
CA ILE A 171 9.40 6.45 -11.46
C ILE A 171 9.11 7.93 -11.59
N ASN A 172 9.96 8.77 -11.01
CA ASN A 172 9.95 10.18 -11.30
C ASN A 172 10.58 10.38 -12.69
N LYS A 173 9.79 10.90 -13.63
CA LYS A 173 10.18 11.04 -15.06
C LYS A 173 11.23 12.12 -15.26
N GLU A 174 12.42 11.94 -14.72
CA GLU A 174 13.57 12.69 -15.19
C GLU A 174 14.12 12.00 -16.44
N PRO A 175 14.43 12.75 -17.51
CA PRO A 175 14.98 12.16 -18.73
C PRO A 175 16.37 11.59 -18.44
N ILE A 176 16.45 10.29 -18.26
CA ILE A 176 17.71 9.58 -18.10
C ILE A 176 18.28 9.42 -19.50
N ARG A 177 19.42 10.06 -19.75
CA ARG A 177 20.20 9.84 -20.98
C ARG A 177 20.70 8.41 -21.01
N GLY A 178 20.20 7.59 -21.93
CA GLY A 178 20.82 6.30 -22.25
C GLY A 178 20.06 5.03 -21.93
N GLY A 179 18.75 5.02 -21.95
CA GLY A 179 17.97 3.78 -21.87
C GLY A 179 16.98 3.75 -20.71
N CYS A 180 16.20 2.69 -20.66
CA CYS A 180 15.29 2.43 -19.53
C CYS A 180 16.09 1.97 -18.30
N ALA A 181 16.72 2.92 -17.61
CA ALA A 181 17.38 2.61 -16.34
C ALA A 181 16.29 2.40 -15.28
N THR A 182 16.36 1.27 -14.60
CA THR A 182 15.44 0.88 -13.54
C THR A 182 15.76 1.63 -12.22
N HIS A 183 15.70 2.95 -12.25
CA HIS A 183 15.75 3.72 -11.01
C HIS A 183 14.34 3.97 -10.49
N TYR A 184 13.97 3.24 -9.46
CA TYR A 184 12.72 3.45 -8.73
C TYR A 184 12.87 4.67 -7.81
N ASN A 185 12.84 5.86 -8.41
CA ASN A 185 12.97 7.14 -7.69
C ASN A 185 11.64 7.86 -7.48
N GLY A 186 10.53 7.18 -7.67
CA GLY A 186 9.20 7.71 -7.45
C GLY A 186 8.82 7.78 -5.97
N ARG A 187 7.61 8.23 -5.70
CA ARG A 187 7.10 8.40 -4.33
C ARG A 187 6.99 7.09 -3.54
N TYR A 188 6.83 5.95 -4.24
CA TYR A 188 6.77 4.63 -3.63
C TYR A 188 8.01 4.32 -2.79
N SER A 189 9.20 4.68 -3.24
CA SER A 189 10.45 4.45 -2.49
C SER A 189 10.47 5.16 -1.14
N GLY A 190 9.79 6.30 -1.02
CA GLY A 190 9.67 7.04 0.24
C GLY A 190 8.76 6.39 1.28
N LEU A 191 7.99 5.36 0.91
CA LEU A 191 7.20 4.55 1.85
C LEU A 191 8.04 3.42 2.46
N LEU A 192 9.14 3.02 1.81
CA LEU A 192 10.01 1.96 2.29
C LEU A 192 10.96 2.51 3.35
N TYR A 193 10.96 1.89 4.50
CA TYR A 193 11.84 2.26 5.61
C TYR A 193 13.30 1.92 5.30
N GLY A 194 14.17 2.93 5.34
CA GLY A 194 15.64 2.74 5.29
C GLY A 194 16.20 2.21 3.98
N VAL A 195 15.38 2.02 2.94
CA VAL A 195 15.88 1.61 1.62
C VAL A 195 16.38 2.86 0.91
N SER A 196 17.70 2.99 0.77
CA SER A 196 18.28 3.89 -0.20
C SER A 196 17.98 3.32 -1.60
N THR A 197 17.71 4.18 -2.56
CA THR A 197 17.45 3.81 -3.97
C THR A 197 18.65 3.13 -4.66
N GLU A 198 19.73 2.91 -3.93
CA GLU A 198 20.97 2.30 -4.41
C GLU A 198 21.06 0.77 -4.19
N MET A 199 20.03 0.14 -3.59
CA MET A 199 20.03 -1.29 -3.27
C MET A 199 19.14 -2.11 -4.22
N VAL A 200 19.14 -1.83 -5.52
CA VAL A 200 18.56 -2.76 -6.49
C VAL A 200 19.57 -3.03 -7.61
#